data_a2f5f242db3f113fee5e6f8f60287949
#
_entry.id   a2f5f242db3f113fee5e6f8f60287949
#
_cell.length_a   1.000
_cell.length_b   1.000
_cell.length_c   1.000
_cell.angle_alpha   90.00
_cell.angle_beta   90.00
_cell.angle_gamma   90.00
#
_symmetry.space_group_name_H-M   'P 1'
#
loop_
_entity.id
_entity.type
_entity.pdbx_description
1 polymer ?
#
loop_
_entity_poly.entity_id
_entity_poly.type
_entity_poly.pdbx_seq_one_letter_code
_entity_poly.pdbx_strand_id
1 'polypeptide(L)'
;MDFKDGFFRNDEEHQLKIIQVIRKYQPDFIFCNAPDDRHIDHPKGSQLIVEASFLSGLSKINTVDFLENTQKQWRPKNIYHYIQWKNLDPDFIFDVSGFHNTKMDAVKCYSSQFYDPKSKEPETPISTKNFLDFVKSRANDFGRLIGVEHGEGFISNRKLGFSSFDELI
;
A
#
# COMPACT_ATOMS: atom_id res chain seq x y z
N MET A 1 12.85 -4.59 7.44
CA MET A 1 12.96 -5.96 6.89
C MET A 1 13.85 -5.87 5.68
N ASP A 2 14.78 -6.77 5.56
CA ASP A 2 15.78 -6.74 4.48
C ASP A 2 15.40 -7.75 3.39
N PHE A 3 14.33 -7.43 2.66
CA PHE A 3 13.87 -8.24 1.53
C PHE A 3 14.55 -7.75 0.25
N LYS A 4 15.10 -8.70 -0.53
CA LYS A 4 15.76 -8.37 -1.81
C LYS A 4 14.73 -7.88 -2.82
N ASP A 5 14.92 -6.67 -3.33
CA ASP A 5 14.16 -6.13 -4.45
C ASP A 5 14.20 -7.07 -5.67
N GLY A 6 13.05 -7.34 -6.26
CA GLY A 6 12.87 -8.28 -7.38
C GLY A 6 12.89 -9.77 -6.98
N PHE A 7 13.46 -10.14 -5.84
CA PHE A 7 13.76 -11.53 -5.50
C PHE A 7 13.13 -12.06 -4.21
N PHE A 8 12.44 -11.24 -3.43
CA PHE A 8 11.73 -11.75 -2.27
C PHE A 8 10.57 -12.67 -2.71
N ARG A 9 10.14 -13.56 -1.82
CA ARG A 9 9.16 -14.59 -2.11
C ARG A 9 7.98 -14.51 -1.15
N ASN A 10 6.86 -15.06 -1.57
CA ASN A 10 5.75 -15.36 -0.68
C ASN A 10 5.91 -16.80 -0.17
N ASP A 11 6.78 -16.96 0.83
CA ASP A 11 7.08 -18.23 1.48
C ASP A 11 7.03 -18.08 3.02
N GLU A 12 7.17 -19.19 3.73
CA GLU A 12 7.05 -19.23 5.18
C GLU A 12 8.02 -18.26 5.88
N GLU A 13 9.27 -18.16 5.41
CA GLU A 13 10.27 -17.27 6.00
C GLU A 13 9.84 -15.79 5.92
N HIS A 14 9.40 -15.35 4.74
CA HIS A 14 8.97 -13.98 4.54
C HIS A 14 7.64 -13.69 5.26
N GLN A 15 6.70 -14.65 5.24
CA GLN A 15 5.44 -14.53 5.97
C GLN A 15 5.66 -14.40 7.47
N LEU A 16 6.54 -15.20 8.09
CA LEU A 16 6.85 -15.12 9.52
C LEU A 16 7.41 -13.74 9.90
N LYS A 17 8.26 -13.14 9.08
CA LYS A 17 8.79 -11.79 9.31
C LYS A 17 7.66 -10.73 9.27
N ILE A 18 6.71 -10.85 8.35
CA ILE A 18 5.53 -9.95 8.30
C ILE A 18 4.63 -10.19 9.52
N ILE A 19 4.37 -11.45 9.88
CA ILE A 19 3.56 -11.81 11.05
C ILE A 19 4.13 -11.20 12.33
N GLN A 20 5.46 -11.24 12.51
CA GLN A 20 6.14 -10.62 13.66
C GLN A 20 5.84 -9.11 13.74
N VAL A 21 5.87 -8.41 12.61
CA VAL A 21 5.57 -6.97 12.56
C VAL A 21 4.09 -6.70 12.86
N ILE A 22 3.18 -7.45 12.24
CA ILE A 22 1.74 -7.32 12.48
C ILE A 22 1.43 -7.53 13.98
N ARG A 23 1.96 -8.58 14.58
CA ARG A 23 1.74 -8.88 16.00
C ARG A 23 2.40 -7.90 16.96
N LYS A 24 3.51 -7.29 16.55
CA LYS A 24 4.18 -6.25 17.34
C LYS A 24 3.35 -4.96 17.38
N TYR A 25 2.85 -4.50 16.23
CA TYR A 25 2.18 -3.21 16.13
C TYR A 25 0.65 -3.30 16.24
N GLN A 26 0.09 -4.48 16.07
CA GLN A 26 -1.35 -4.77 16.18
C GLN A 26 -2.22 -3.77 15.40
N PRO A 27 -1.95 -3.53 14.11
CA PRO A 27 -2.70 -2.55 13.33
C PRO A 27 -4.14 -3.01 13.10
N ASP A 28 -5.09 -2.07 13.15
CA ASP A 28 -6.46 -2.32 12.71
C ASP A 28 -6.54 -2.44 11.19
N PHE A 29 -5.77 -1.62 10.47
CA PHE A 29 -5.73 -1.58 9.02
C PHE A 29 -4.30 -1.70 8.50
N ILE A 30 -4.15 -2.35 7.35
CA ILE A 30 -2.87 -2.41 6.63
C ILE A 30 -3.07 -1.81 5.25
N PHE A 31 -2.18 -0.91 4.87
CA PHE A 31 -2.06 -0.42 3.50
C PHE A 31 -0.88 -1.14 2.83
N CYS A 32 -1.11 -1.69 1.65
CA CYS A 32 -0.08 -2.42 0.91
C CYS A 32 -0.18 -2.20 -0.60
N ASN A 33 0.75 -2.80 -1.33
CA ASN A 33 0.87 -2.67 -2.77
C ASN A 33 -0.40 -3.12 -3.50
N ALA A 34 -0.56 -2.61 -4.73
CA ALA A 34 -1.61 -3.01 -5.64
C ALA A 34 -1.57 -4.54 -5.92
N PRO A 35 -2.75 -5.20 -6.02
CA PRO A 35 -2.82 -6.64 -6.30
C PRO A 35 -2.45 -7.00 -7.74
N ASP A 36 -2.47 -6.03 -8.65
CA ASP A 36 -1.97 -6.12 -10.02
C ASP A 36 -1.26 -4.83 -10.39
N ASP A 37 -0.02 -4.95 -10.89
CA ASP A 37 0.76 -3.80 -11.31
C ASP A 37 1.85 -4.18 -12.32
N ARG A 38 2.54 -3.15 -12.87
CA ARG A 38 3.66 -3.32 -13.78
C ARG A 38 4.87 -3.98 -13.11
N HIS A 39 5.21 -3.52 -11.91
CA HIS A 39 6.36 -4.06 -11.18
C HIS A 39 5.99 -5.38 -10.51
N ILE A 40 6.79 -6.42 -10.76
CA ILE A 40 6.51 -7.78 -10.28
C ILE A 40 6.45 -7.90 -8.75
N ASP A 41 7.12 -7.01 -8.03
CA ASP A 41 7.12 -7.03 -6.57
C ASP A 41 5.84 -6.44 -5.96
N HIS A 42 5.11 -5.59 -6.68
CA HIS A 42 3.87 -5.02 -6.15
C HIS A 42 2.82 -6.10 -5.90
N PRO A 43 2.37 -6.91 -6.90
CA PRO A 43 1.40 -7.98 -6.65
C PRO A 43 1.96 -9.06 -5.71
N LYS A 44 3.27 -9.34 -5.78
CA LYS A 44 3.91 -10.30 -4.87
C LYS A 44 3.87 -9.83 -3.41
N GLY A 45 4.18 -8.54 -3.17
CA GLY A 45 4.09 -7.92 -1.85
C GLY A 45 2.65 -7.87 -1.34
N SER A 46 1.70 -7.53 -2.21
CA SER A 46 0.28 -7.58 -1.93
C SER A 46 -0.15 -8.96 -1.42
N GLN A 47 0.16 -10.01 -2.16
CA GLN A 47 -0.20 -11.38 -1.79
C GLN A 47 0.48 -11.82 -0.47
N LEU A 48 1.77 -11.51 -0.30
CA LEU A 48 2.51 -11.81 0.93
C LEU A 48 1.83 -11.16 2.15
N ILE A 49 1.42 -9.90 2.06
CA ILE A 49 0.73 -9.19 3.14
C ILE A 49 -0.64 -9.81 3.44
N VAL A 50 -1.43 -10.14 2.42
CA VAL A 50 -2.75 -10.77 2.60
C VAL A 50 -2.63 -12.11 3.34
N GLU A 51 -1.73 -12.98 2.90
CA GLU A 51 -1.54 -14.28 3.51
C GLU A 51 -0.96 -14.18 4.93
N ALA A 52 0.07 -13.37 5.13
CA ALA A 52 0.66 -13.14 6.43
C ALA A 52 -0.36 -12.53 7.44
N SER A 53 -1.25 -11.66 6.98
CA SER A 53 -2.31 -11.08 7.80
C SER A 53 -3.34 -12.12 8.22
N PHE A 54 -3.67 -13.07 7.35
CA PHE A 54 -4.51 -14.21 7.74
C PHE A 54 -3.82 -15.08 8.79
N LEU A 55 -2.56 -15.46 8.52
CA LEU A 55 -1.77 -16.33 9.37
C LEU A 55 -1.47 -15.70 10.74
N SER A 56 -1.28 -14.37 10.80
CA SER A 56 -1.00 -13.65 12.05
C SER A 56 -2.12 -13.76 13.09
N GLY A 57 -3.35 -14.05 12.66
CA GLY A 57 -4.50 -14.32 13.52
C GLY A 57 -4.59 -15.75 14.03
N LEU A 58 -3.72 -16.66 13.61
CA LEU A 58 -3.77 -18.06 14.03
C LEU A 58 -2.90 -18.32 15.27
N SER A 59 -3.49 -18.86 16.33
CA SER A 59 -2.83 -19.15 17.60
C SER A 59 -1.75 -20.23 17.51
N LYS A 60 -1.81 -21.09 16.48
CA LYS A 60 -0.82 -22.19 16.29
C LYS A 60 0.45 -21.74 15.58
N ILE A 61 0.48 -20.55 15.01
CA ILE A 61 1.70 -19.99 14.45
C ILE A 61 2.44 -19.24 15.55
N ASN A 62 3.62 -19.73 15.91
CA ASN A 62 4.44 -19.15 16.96
C ASN A 62 5.40 -18.11 16.36
N THR A 63 5.45 -16.93 16.95
CA THR A 63 6.43 -15.90 16.66
C THR A 63 6.92 -15.27 17.96
N VAL A 64 8.13 -14.74 17.92
CA VAL A 64 8.72 -13.95 19.01
C VAL A 64 9.03 -12.54 18.54
N ASP A 65 9.06 -11.59 19.47
CA ASP A 65 9.51 -10.23 19.18
C ASP A 65 11.05 -10.13 19.16
N PHE A 66 11.59 -8.92 18.96
CA PHE A 66 13.02 -8.69 18.93
C PHE A 66 13.74 -8.90 20.29
N LEU A 67 12.96 -9.10 21.37
CA LEU A 67 13.45 -9.43 22.72
C LEU A 67 13.16 -10.89 23.09
N GLU A 68 12.85 -11.71 22.09
CA GLU A 68 12.51 -13.15 22.23
C GLU A 68 11.24 -13.44 23.05
N ASN A 69 10.39 -12.44 23.30
CA ASN A 69 9.10 -12.65 23.96
C ASN A 69 8.08 -13.22 22.98
N THR A 70 7.32 -14.23 23.41
CA THR A 70 6.22 -14.81 22.62
C THR A 70 5.17 -13.76 22.28
N GLN A 71 4.80 -13.65 21.01
CA GLN A 71 3.79 -12.71 20.55
C GLN A 71 2.39 -13.34 20.55
N LYS A 72 1.39 -12.55 21.00
CA LYS A 72 -0.02 -12.94 20.88
C LYS A 72 -0.49 -12.79 19.43
N GLN A 73 -1.42 -13.68 19.03
CA GLN A 73 -2.06 -13.57 17.72
C GLN A 73 -2.79 -12.22 17.57
N TRP A 74 -2.75 -11.69 16.36
CA TRP A 74 -3.45 -10.48 15.97
C TRP A 74 -3.90 -10.57 14.53
N ARG A 75 -5.14 -10.19 14.24
CA ARG A 75 -5.65 -10.12 12.86
C ARG A 75 -6.12 -8.71 12.55
N PRO A 76 -5.54 -8.04 11.55
CA PRO A 76 -6.04 -6.76 11.06
C PRO A 76 -7.51 -6.86 10.63
N LYS A 77 -8.26 -5.79 10.82
CA LYS A 77 -9.69 -5.74 10.44
C LYS A 77 -9.86 -5.72 8.92
N ASN A 78 -8.99 -4.99 8.21
CA ASN A 78 -8.99 -4.94 6.76
C ASN A 78 -7.59 -4.63 6.20
N ILE A 79 -7.42 -4.93 4.91
CA ILE A 79 -6.24 -4.62 4.11
C ILE A 79 -6.74 -3.79 2.94
N TYR A 80 -6.08 -2.66 2.72
CA TYR A 80 -6.33 -1.75 1.61
C TYR A 80 -5.12 -1.69 0.69
N HIS A 81 -5.35 -1.85 -0.61
CA HIS A 81 -4.31 -1.80 -1.62
C HIS A 81 -4.36 -0.44 -2.30
N TYR A 82 -3.25 0.31 -2.24
CA TYR A 82 -3.15 1.56 -2.98
C TYR A 82 -2.83 1.28 -4.46
N ILE A 83 -3.36 2.14 -5.34
CA ILE A 83 -3.19 2.02 -6.80
C ILE A 83 -1.89 2.73 -7.19
N GLN A 84 -0.96 2.01 -7.84
CA GLN A 84 0.38 2.51 -8.18
C GLN A 84 0.51 2.88 -9.66
N TRP A 85 0.97 1.96 -10.50
CA TRP A 85 1.18 2.22 -11.93
C TRP A 85 -0.07 2.00 -12.77
N LYS A 86 -0.65 0.81 -12.69
CA LYS A 86 -1.85 0.48 -13.46
C LYS A 86 -3.07 1.25 -12.96
N ASN A 87 -3.95 1.62 -13.87
CA ASN A 87 -5.27 2.13 -13.52
C ASN A 87 -6.17 0.95 -13.17
N LEU A 88 -6.30 0.72 -11.88
CA LEU A 88 -7.24 -0.27 -11.33
C LEU A 88 -8.51 0.47 -10.88
N ASP A 89 -9.64 -0.21 -10.97
CA ASP A 89 -10.91 0.30 -10.49
C ASP A 89 -10.97 0.22 -8.96
N PRO A 90 -11.09 1.35 -8.23
CA PRO A 90 -11.08 1.34 -6.77
C PRO A 90 -12.41 0.88 -6.20
N ASP A 91 -12.37 0.15 -5.07
CA ASP A 91 -13.57 -0.16 -4.28
C ASP A 91 -14.10 1.07 -3.51
N PHE A 92 -13.24 2.02 -3.20
CA PHE A 92 -13.58 3.31 -2.62
C PHE A 92 -12.50 4.35 -2.90
N ILE A 93 -12.87 5.62 -2.78
CA ILE A 93 -11.97 6.76 -2.96
C ILE A 93 -11.96 7.56 -1.67
N PHE A 94 -10.78 7.96 -1.23
CA PHE A 94 -10.58 8.80 -0.05
C PHE A 94 -10.27 10.24 -0.49
N ASP A 95 -10.93 11.23 0.12
CA ASP A 95 -10.64 12.64 -0.11
C ASP A 95 -9.27 13.02 0.45
N VAL A 96 -8.37 13.45 -0.44
CA VAL A 96 -7.01 13.88 -0.09
C VAL A 96 -6.73 15.32 -0.54
N SER A 97 -7.78 16.11 -0.80
CA SER A 97 -7.65 17.47 -1.35
C SER A 97 -6.69 18.34 -0.55
N GLY A 98 -6.80 18.35 0.78
CA GLY A 98 -5.92 19.14 1.63
C GLY A 98 -4.48 18.60 1.77
N PHE A 99 -4.20 17.39 1.28
CA PHE A 99 -2.91 16.69 1.46
C PHE A 99 -2.18 16.38 0.15
N HIS A 100 -2.79 16.68 -0.99
CA HIS A 100 -2.21 16.35 -2.29
C HIS A 100 -0.81 16.93 -2.49
N ASN A 101 -0.59 18.19 -2.13
CA ASN A 101 0.74 18.82 -2.24
C ASN A 101 1.77 18.13 -1.33
N THR A 102 1.40 17.80 -0.10
CA THR A 102 2.27 17.04 0.83
C THR A 102 2.65 15.68 0.26
N LYS A 103 1.69 14.97 -0.36
CA LYS A 103 1.95 13.72 -1.07
C LYS A 103 2.95 13.91 -2.21
N MET A 104 2.77 14.93 -3.04
CA MET A 104 3.67 15.20 -4.17
C MET A 104 5.08 15.58 -3.70
N ASP A 105 5.20 16.30 -2.60
CA ASP A 105 6.51 16.64 -2.02
C ASP A 105 7.18 15.41 -1.42
N ALA A 106 6.44 14.52 -0.76
CA ALA A 106 6.96 13.23 -0.30
C ALA A 106 7.46 12.36 -1.46
N VAL A 107 6.74 12.30 -2.59
CA VAL A 107 7.18 11.59 -3.80
C VAL A 107 8.50 12.16 -4.33
N LYS A 108 8.64 13.48 -4.40
CA LYS A 108 9.87 14.15 -4.86
C LYS A 108 11.10 13.90 -3.97
N CYS A 109 10.91 13.52 -2.70
CA CYS A 109 12.02 13.14 -1.82
C CYS A 109 12.77 11.90 -2.33
N TYR A 110 12.15 11.08 -3.17
CA TYR A 110 12.79 9.92 -3.82
C TYR A 110 13.39 10.31 -5.18
N SER A 111 14.29 11.30 -5.19
CA SER A 111 14.90 11.88 -6.40
C SER A 111 15.66 10.87 -7.26
N SER A 112 16.12 9.74 -6.69
CA SER A 112 16.72 8.62 -7.44
C SER A 112 15.72 7.77 -8.22
N GLN A 113 14.41 7.88 -7.91
CA GLN A 113 13.36 7.07 -8.53
C GLN A 113 12.38 7.89 -9.37
N PHE A 114 12.05 9.10 -8.92
CA PHE A 114 11.08 9.97 -9.58
C PHE A 114 11.78 11.14 -10.29
N TYR A 115 10.99 11.88 -11.07
CA TYR A 115 11.52 12.97 -11.87
C TYR A 115 12.23 14.03 -11.01
N ASP A 116 13.52 14.18 -11.29
CA ASP A 116 14.37 15.29 -10.85
C ASP A 116 15.14 15.84 -12.06
N PRO A 117 14.94 17.11 -12.45
CA PRO A 117 15.65 17.69 -13.61
C PRO A 117 17.16 17.76 -13.43
N LYS A 118 17.69 17.53 -12.21
CA LYS A 118 19.11 17.49 -11.89
C LYS A 118 19.67 16.07 -11.80
N SER A 119 18.82 15.05 -11.91
CA SER A 119 19.26 13.65 -11.85
C SER A 119 20.19 13.32 -13.01
N LYS A 120 21.22 12.54 -12.71
CA LYS A 120 22.13 11.95 -13.71
C LYS A 120 21.88 10.44 -13.88
N GLU A 121 20.90 9.90 -13.17
CA GLU A 121 20.52 8.50 -13.27
C GLU A 121 19.84 8.21 -14.61
N PRO A 122 19.95 6.99 -15.13
CA PRO A 122 19.23 6.58 -16.34
C PRO A 122 17.73 6.80 -16.19
N GLU A 123 17.07 7.31 -17.24
CA GLU A 123 15.64 7.49 -17.26
C GLU A 123 14.90 6.15 -17.16
N THR A 124 13.91 6.10 -16.29
CA THR A 124 13.00 4.98 -16.10
C THR A 124 11.56 5.43 -16.38
N PRO A 125 10.61 4.52 -16.59
CA PRO A 125 9.21 4.89 -16.82
C PRO A 125 8.60 5.76 -15.71
N ILE A 126 9.08 5.68 -14.46
CA ILE A 126 8.58 6.47 -13.33
C ILE A 126 9.40 7.74 -13.05
N SER A 127 10.60 7.89 -13.63
CA SER A 127 11.44 9.08 -13.46
C SER A 127 11.15 10.19 -14.47
N THR A 128 10.10 10.06 -15.26
CA THR A 128 9.69 11.06 -16.24
C THR A 128 8.78 12.13 -15.63
N LYS A 129 8.83 13.36 -16.16
CA LYS A 129 7.87 14.41 -15.80
C LYS A 129 6.43 13.97 -16.10
N ASN A 130 6.22 13.26 -17.20
CA ASN A 130 4.92 12.74 -17.60
C ASN A 130 4.31 11.81 -16.55
N PHE A 131 5.13 11.01 -15.87
CA PHE A 131 4.64 10.16 -14.79
C PHE A 131 4.17 10.98 -13.58
N LEU A 132 4.88 12.04 -13.18
CA LEU A 132 4.40 12.92 -12.11
C LEU A 132 3.09 13.62 -12.49
N ASP A 133 2.99 14.09 -13.73
CA ASP A 133 1.77 14.70 -14.25
C ASP A 133 0.60 13.68 -14.27
N PHE A 134 0.87 12.42 -14.59
CA PHE A 134 -0.09 11.32 -14.51
C PHE A 134 -0.58 11.07 -13.07
N VAL A 135 0.30 11.04 -12.08
CA VAL A 135 -0.08 10.84 -10.66
C VAL A 135 -1.05 11.94 -10.22
N LYS A 136 -0.77 13.21 -10.59
CA LYS A 136 -1.66 14.33 -10.32
C LYS A 136 -3.01 14.18 -11.04
N SER A 137 -2.98 13.84 -12.34
CA SER A 137 -4.20 13.69 -13.14
C SER A 137 -5.11 12.61 -12.60
N ARG A 138 -4.55 11.50 -12.13
CA ARG A 138 -5.31 10.41 -11.49
C ARG A 138 -5.95 10.86 -10.18
N ALA A 139 -5.24 11.65 -9.36
CA ALA A 139 -5.82 12.21 -8.15
C ALA A 139 -7.00 13.15 -8.44
N ASN A 140 -6.90 13.97 -9.50
CA ASN A 140 -7.99 14.82 -9.95
C ASN A 140 -9.18 13.99 -10.47
N ASP A 141 -8.92 12.92 -11.23
CA ASP A 141 -9.98 12.08 -11.78
C ASP A 141 -10.73 11.33 -10.67
N PHE A 142 -10.03 10.74 -9.71
CA PHE A 142 -10.65 10.12 -8.55
C PHE A 142 -11.40 11.14 -7.69
N GLY A 143 -10.86 12.36 -7.48
CA GLY A 143 -11.55 13.44 -6.78
C GLY A 143 -12.87 13.82 -7.46
N ARG A 144 -12.85 13.95 -8.79
CA ARG A 144 -14.04 14.24 -9.59
C ARG A 144 -15.15 13.21 -9.38
N LEU A 145 -14.81 11.92 -9.22
CA LEU A 145 -15.82 10.86 -9.04
C LEU A 145 -16.60 10.98 -7.72
N ILE A 146 -16.02 11.59 -6.70
CA ILE A 146 -16.66 11.80 -5.40
C ILE A 146 -16.92 13.28 -5.08
N GLY A 147 -16.76 14.19 -6.07
CA GLY A 147 -17.10 15.60 -5.94
C GLY A 147 -16.09 16.44 -5.13
N VAL A 148 -14.82 16.00 -5.03
CA VAL A 148 -13.75 16.72 -4.34
C VAL A 148 -12.60 17.07 -5.32
N GLU A 149 -11.65 17.89 -4.87
CA GLU A 149 -10.52 18.32 -5.73
C GLU A 149 -9.55 17.17 -6.05
N HIS A 150 -9.18 16.39 -5.03
CA HIS A 150 -8.25 15.27 -5.18
C HIS A 150 -8.73 14.05 -4.40
N GLY A 151 -8.69 12.89 -5.05
CA GLY A 151 -9.01 11.60 -4.45
C GLY A 151 -7.85 10.61 -4.53
N GLU A 152 -7.84 9.66 -3.62
CA GLU A 152 -6.97 8.50 -3.67
C GLU A 152 -7.80 7.22 -3.64
N GLY A 153 -7.65 6.38 -4.68
CA GLY A 153 -8.40 5.16 -4.83
C GLY A 153 -7.75 3.98 -4.12
N PHE A 154 -8.56 3.14 -3.49
CA PHE A 154 -8.12 1.92 -2.80
C PHE A 154 -8.95 0.71 -3.21
N ILE A 155 -8.28 -0.45 -3.29
CA ILE A 155 -8.94 -1.74 -3.42
C ILE A 155 -9.00 -2.36 -2.02
N SER A 156 -10.17 -2.83 -1.61
CA SER A 156 -10.40 -3.44 -0.31
C SER A 156 -10.35 -4.96 -0.39
N ASN A 157 -9.58 -5.60 0.50
CA ASN A 157 -9.51 -7.07 0.56
C ASN A 157 -10.84 -7.72 0.99
N ARG A 158 -11.76 -6.96 1.58
CA ARG A 158 -13.11 -7.40 1.95
C ARG A 158 -14.12 -6.30 1.65
N LYS A 159 -15.41 -6.68 1.56
CA LYS A 159 -16.47 -5.69 1.38
C LYS A 159 -16.50 -4.69 2.53
N LEU A 160 -16.68 -3.41 2.20
CA LEU A 160 -16.86 -2.35 3.18
C LEU A 160 -18.27 -2.46 3.76
N GLY A 161 -18.38 -2.35 5.08
CA GLY A 161 -19.66 -2.30 5.79
C GLY A 161 -19.80 -0.94 6.46
N PHE A 162 -20.99 -0.35 6.37
CA PHE A 162 -21.33 0.93 6.96
C PHE A 162 -22.51 0.74 7.91
N SER A 163 -22.50 1.44 9.04
CA SER A 163 -23.58 1.43 10.04
C SER A 163 -24.61 2.54 9.77
N SER A 164 -24.22 3.57 9.03
CA SER A 164 -25.09 4.70 8.61
C SER A 164 -24.74 5.15 7.20
N PHE A 165 -25.73 5.68 6.48
CA PHE A 165 -25.51 6.38 5.21
C PHE A 165 -24.80 7.72 5.37
N ASP A 166 -24.78 8.29 6.58
CA ASP A 166 -24.05 9.54 6.88
C ASP A 166 -22.53 9.36 6.84
N GLU A 167 -22.02 8.12 6.81
CA GLU A 167 -20.61 7.79 6.61
C GLU A 167 -20.19 7.83 5.13
N LEU A 168 -21.14 7.99 4.21
CA LEU A 168 -20.91 8.12 2.77
C LEU A 168 -20.90 9.58 2.38
N ILE A 169 -19.93 9.99 1.59
CA ILE A 169 -19.83 11.34 1.03
C ILE A 169 -20.25 11.37 -0.43
#